data_d6f3dcd8938cb66c910d7e1b77b95b63
#
_entry.id   d6f3dcd8938cb66c910d7e1b77b95b63
#
_cell.length_a   1.000
_cell.length_b   1.000
_cell.length_c   1.000
_cell.angle_alpha   90.00
_cell.angle_beta   90.00
_cell.angle_gamma   90.00
#
_symmetry.space_group_name_H-M   'P 1'
#
loop_
_entity.id
_entity.type
_entity.pdbx_description
1 polymer ?
#
loop_
_entity_poly.entity_id
_entity_poly.type
_entity_poly.pdbx_seq_one_letter_code
_entity_poly.pdbx_strand_id
1 'polypeptide(L)'
;MAVSIRIAWPQERYYAHPWGVNPTRLREAEWPPSPWRLLRALAATWFRVHAGQPASTDLSHLLESLATSLPSIGIGPASFASSVHYQPNLEKADHDLAVYARKRHENHFVASSSPVVFRWQALSFDSAQSTLLAELMLALGYFGRAESVCDAACGDEVSANLGWCEPCFDSGR
;
A
#
# COMPACT_ATOMS: atom_id res chain seq x y z
N MET A 1 -3.19 21.97 11.14
CA MET A 1 -4.26 20.98 10.88
C MET A 1 -3.64 19.61 10.84
N ALA A 2 -4.32 18.55 11.27
CA ALA A 2 -3.80 17.18 11.17
C ALA A 2 -3.58 16.82 9.70
N VAL A 3 -2.57 15.99 9.42
CA VAL A 3 -2.34 15.44 8.09
C VAL A 3 -3.06 14.10 8.00
N SER A 4 -3.90 13.92 7.00
CA SER A 4 -4.61 12.67 6.74
C SER A 4 -4.46 12.26 5.27
N ILE A 5 -4.20 10.96 5.06
CA ILE A 5 -4.11 10.33 3.74
C ILE A 5 -5.14 9.21 3.71
N ARG A 6 -6.05 9.28 2.75
CA ARG A 6 -7.07 8.27 2.50
C ARG A 6 -6.70 7.45 1.26
N ILE A 7 -6.78 6.13 1.38
CA ILE A 7 -6.57 5.20 0.26
C ILE A 7 -7.77 4.25 0.19
N ALA A 8 -8.39 4.18 -0.98
CA ALA A 8 -9.49 3.26 -1.28
C ALA A 8 -9.14 2.38 -2.48
N TRP A 9 -9.62 1.16 -2.47
CA TRP A 9 -9.45 0.23 -3.59
C TRP A 9 -10.81 0.03 -4.27
N PRO A 10 -11.02 0.58 -5.49
CA PRO A 10 -12.29 0.45 -6.21
C PRO A 10 -12.72 -1.00 -6.47
N GLN A 11 -11.74 -1.92 -6.54
CA GLN A 11 -12.00 -3.35 -6.69
C GLN A 11 -12.17 -4.08 -5.34
N GLU A 12 -12.16 -3.35 -4.23
CA GLU A 12 -12.26 -3.89 -2.86
C GLU A 12 -11.19 -4.95 -2.53
N ARG A 13 -10.02 -4.89 -3.19
CA ARG A 13 -8.95 -5.88 -3.04
C ARG A 13 -7.61 -5.22 -2.82
N TYR A 14 -6.99 -5.58 -1.72
CA TYR A 14 -5.65 -5.17 -1.37
C TYR A 14 -4.71 -6.37 -1.33
N TYR A 15 -3.73 -6.38 -2.21
CA TYR A 15 -2.70 -7.41 -2.31
C TYR A 15 -1.38 -6.85 -1.78
N ALA A 16 -0.90 -7.37 -0.66
CA ALA A 16 0.44 -7.07 -0.15
C ALA A 16 0.92 -8.22 0.74
N HIS A 17 2.22 -8.44 0.75
CA HIS A 17 2.84 -9.36 1.70
C HIS A 17 3.56 -8.56 2.79
N PRO A 18 3.57 -9.03 4.04
CA PRO A 18 4.34 -8.43 5.10
C PRO A 18 5.82 -8.33 4.71
N TRP A 19 6.45 -7.26 5.16
CA TRP A 19 7.87 -7.02 4.86
C TRP A 19 8.75 -8.06 5.55
N GLY A 20 9.83 -8.47 4.86
CA GLY A 20 10.81 -9.41 5.42
C GLY A 20 10.40 -10.88 5.46
N VAL A 21 9.20 -11.21 5.01
CA VAL A 21 8.72 -12.60 5.00
C VAL A 21 8.74 -13.16 3.58
N ASN A 22 9.19 -14.41 3.43
CA ASN A 22 9.23 -15.06 2.13
C ASN A 22 7.81 -15.24 1.57
N PRO A 23 7.47 -14.59 0.45
CA PRO A 23 6.11 -14.60 -0.10
C PRO A 23 5.62 -15.98 -0.50
N THR A 24 6.51 -16.95 -0.72
CA THR A 24 6.12 -18.34 -1.06
C THR A 24 5.62 -19.12 0.14
N ARG A 25 5.87 -18.67 1.36
CA ARG A 25 5.49 -19.34 2.60
C ARG A 25 4.32 -18.68 3.32
N LEU A 26 3.93 -17.47 2.90
CA LEU A 26 2.85 -16.72 3.53
C LEU A 26 1.53 -16.97 2.82
N ARG A 27 0.56 -17.38 3.60
CA ARG A 27 -0.86 -17.45 3.22
C ARG A 27 -1.66 -16.25 3.71
N GLU A 28 -0.97 -15.15 4.07
CA GLU A 28 -1.60 -13.98 4.66
C GLU A 28 -1.18 -12.72 3.92
N ALA A 29 -2.13 -11.82 3.70
CA ALA A 29 -1.84 -10.48 3.25
C ALA A 29 -1.50 -9.59 4.45
N GLU A 30 -0.66 -8.56 4.24
CA GLU A 30 -0.40 -7.53 5.24
C GLU A 30 -1.66 -6.71 5.52
N TRP A 31 -2.07 -6.64 6.78
CA TRP A 31 -3.19 -5.80 7.19
C TRP A 31 -3.08 -5.37 8.65
N PRO A 32 -3.29 -4.09 8.99
CA PRO A 32 -3.40 -2.97 8.04
C PRO A 32 -2.13 -2.74 7.24
N PRO A 33 -2.20 -1.95 6.12
CA PRO A 33 -1.00 -1.57 5.38
C PRO A 33 -0.03 -0.80 6.26
N SER A 34 1.27 -1.12 6.20
CA SER A 34 2.27 -0.45 7.03
C SER A 34 2.55 0.99 6.58
N PRO A 35 2.83 1.93 7.51
CA PRO A 35 3.28 3.28 7.17
C PRO A 35 4.54 3.28 6.29
N TRP A 36 5.44 2.34 6.51
CA TRP A 36 6.64 2.16 5.67
C TRP A 36 6.30 1.89 4.19
N ARG A 37 5.23 1.12 3.93
CA ARG A 37 4.76 0.88 2.57
C ARG A 37 4.28 2.18 1.93
N LEU A 38 3.59 3.03 2.69
CA LEU A 38 3.15 4.33 2.19
C LEU A 38 4.33 5.22 1.79
N LEU A 39 5.35 5.36 2.65
CA LEU A 39 6.55 6.15 2.33
C LEU A 39 7.22 5.66 1.05
N ARG A 40 7.35 4.35 0.88
CA ARG A 40 7.94 3.77 -0.33
C ARG A 40 7.07 4.01 -1.57
N ALA A 41 5.75 3.95 -1.43
CA ALA A 41 4.82 4.21 -2.53
C ALA A 41 4.90 5.68 -2.99
N LEU A 42 4.99 6.62 -2.04
CA LEU A 42 5.20 8.04 -2.33
C LEU A 42 6.53 8.29 -3.06
N ALA A 43 7.62 7.74 -2.55
CA ALA A 43 8.93 7.84 -3.19
C ALA A 43 8.90 7.25 -4.61
N ALA A 44 8.36 6.05 -4.78
CA ALA A 44 8.26 5.40 -6.09
C ALA A 44 7.38 6.20 -7.07
N THR A 45 6.29 6.78 -6.59
CA THR A 45 5.41 7.63 -7.40
C THR A 45 6.14 8.89 -7.84
N TRP A 46 6.89 9.52 -6.95
CA TRP A 46 7.69 10.70 -7.29
C TRP A 46 8.69 10.40 -8.41
N PHE A 47 9.50 9.34 -8.28
CA PHE A 47 10.46 8.95 -9.31
C PHE A 47 9.81 8.54 -10.64
N ARG A 48 8.58 8.05 -10.60
CA ARG A 48 7.82 7.73 -11.80
C ARG A 48 7.32 8.99 -12.51
N VAL A 49 6.85 9.98 -11.76
CA VAL A 49 6.35 11.26 -12.30
C VAL A 49 7.50 12.12 -12.79
N HIS A 50 8.62 12.15 -12.06
CA HIS A 50 9.80 12.95 -12.32
C HIS A 50 10.96 12.08 -12.85
N ALA A 51 10.66 11.23 -13.83
CA ALA A 51 11.64 10.28 -14.38
C ALA A 51 12.92 10.98 -14.84
N GLY A 52 14.07 10.46 -14.41
CA GLY A 52 15.39 11.00 -14.75
C GLY A 52 15.85 12.18 -13.89
N GLN A 53 15.05 12.64 -12.93
CA GLN A 53 15.44 13.68 -11.99
C GLN A 53 15.98 13.07 -10.68
N PRO A 54 16.98 13.71 -10.04
CA PRO A 54 17.39 13.33 -8.68
C PRO A 54 16.27 13.67 -7.69
N ALA A 55 16.26 12.99 -6.54
CA ALA A 55 15.30 13.31 -5.46
C ALA A 55 15.37 14.80 -5.11
N SER A 56 14.21 15.46 -5.06
CA SER A 56 14.14 16.85 -4.65
C SER A 56 14.29 16.99 -3.14
N THR A 57 14.72 18.16 -2.68
CA THR A 57 14.75 18.50 -1.26
C THR A 57 13.36 18.44 -0.65
N ASP A 58 12.34 18.88 -1.39
CA ASP A 58 10.94 18.86 -0.92
C ASP A 58 10.43 17.43 -0.70
N LEU A 59 10.80 16.47 -1.59
CA LEU A 59 10.49 15.07 -1.38
C LEU A 59 11.16 14.53 -0.10
N SER A 60 12.44 14.83 0.11
CA SER A 60 13.16 14.38 1.30
C SER A 60 12.49 14.92 2.57
N HIS A 61 12.20 16.22 2.62
CA HIS A 61 11.53 16.86 3.75
C HIS A 61 10.12 16.29 4.00
N LEU A 62 9.36 16.01 2.93
CA LEU A 62 8.03 15.40 3.05
C LEU A 62 8.13 14.00 3.67
N LEU A 63 9.01 13.15 3.15
CA LEU A 63 9.18 11.78 3.64
C LEU A 63 9.74 11.74 5.07
N GLU A 64 10.69 12.60 5.41
CA GLU A 64 11.23 12.74 6.77
C GLU A 64 10.14 13.17 7.76
N SER A 65 9.31 14.16 7.38
CA SER A 65 8.20 14.62 8.20
C SER A 65 7.20 13.49 8.49
N LEU A 66 6.82 12.71 7.47
CA LEU A 66 5.93 11.56 7.63
C LEU A 66 6.57 10.41 8.42
N ALA A 67 7.90 10.24 8.35
CA ALA A 67 8.64 9.19 9.06
C ALA A 67 8.93 9.51 10.51
N THR A 68 8.93 10.80 10.90
CA THR A 68 9.29 11.25 12.26
C THR A 68 8.29 10.78 13.31
N SER A 69 7.03 10.60 12.93
CA SER A 69 5.98 10.11 13.83
C SER A 69 5.15 9.04 13.14
N LEU A 70 4.68 8.07 13.90
CA LEU A 70 3.79 7.04 13.38
C LEU A 70 2.35 7.58 13.30
N PRO A 71 1.62 7.30 12.22
CA PRO A 71 0.22 7.67 12.12
C PRO A 71 -0.68 6.69 12.90
N SER A 72 -1.83 7.17 13.34
CA SER A 72 -2.97 6.30 13.61
C SER A 72 -3.53 5.79 12.28
N ILE A 73 -3.96 4.52 12.24
CA ILE A 73 -4.48 3.90 11.01
C ILE A 73 -5.95 3.55 11.22
N GLY A 74 -6.82 4.23 10.49
CA GLY A 74 -8.25 3.95 10.44
C GLY A 74 -8.56 2.86 9.42
N ILE A 75 -9.24 1.80 9.86
CA ILE A 75 -9.63 0.66 9.02
C ILE A 75 -11.10 0.32 9.25
N GLY A 76 -11.78 -0.05 8.18
CA GLY A 76 -13.14 -0.60 8.24
C GLY A 76 -13.15 -2.12 8.31
N PRO A 77 -14.35 -2.73 8.23
CA PRO A 77 -14.47 -4.17 8.14
C PRO A 77 -13.69 -4.73 6.96
N ALA A 78 -12.97 -5.82 7.21
CA ALA A 78 -12.14 -6.47 6.22
C ALA A 78 -12.13 -7.99 6.41
N SER A 79 -11.91 -8.73 5.34
CA SER A 79 -11.77 -10.18 5.37
C SER A 79 -10.57 -10.64 4.55
N PHE A 80 -9.87 -11.67 5.05
CA PHE A 80 -8.81 -12.32 4.29
C PHE A 80 -9.42 -13.29 3.29
N ALA A 81 -8.92 -13.25 2.06
CA ALA A 81 -9.37 -14.11 0.98
C ALA A 81 -8.19 -14.56 0.11
N SER A 82 -8.41 -15.60 -0.67
CA SER A 82 -7.42 -16.06 -1.66
C SER A 82 -8.09 -16.35 -2.99
N SER A 83 -7.32 -16.19 -4.06
CA SER A 83 -7.70 -16.62 -5.40
C SER A 83 -6.65 -17.60 -5.93
N VAL A 84 -7.12 -18.64 -6.58
CA VAL A 84 -6.25 -19.64 -7.20
C VAL A 84 -6.42 -19.57 -8.72
N HIS A 85 -5.30 -19.48 -9.41
CA HIS A 85 -5.29 -19.62 -10.86
C HIS A 85 -4.20 -20.59 -11.30
N TYR A 86 -4.43 -21.23 -12.42
CA TYR A 86 -3.50 -22.17 -13.01
C TYR A 86 -2.90 -21.56 -14.27
N GLN A 87 -1.60 -21.34 -14.26
CA GLN A 87 -0.87 -20.89 -15.43
C GLN A 87 -0.33 -22.10 -16.18
N PRO A 88 -0.59 -22.22 -17.49
CA PRO A 88 0.08 -23.25 -18.30
C PRO A 88 1.57 -22.91 -18.34
N ASN A 89 2.39 -23.86 -17.93
CA ASN A 89 3.84 -23.74 -18.03
C ASN A 89 4.28 -24.41 -19.34
N LEU A 90 4.77 -23.60 -20.28
CA LEU A 90 5.38 -24.09 -21.53
C LEU A 90 6.84 -24.44 -21.31
N GLU A 91 7.18 -25.15 -20.24
CA GLU A 91 8.52 -25.71 -20.10
C GLU A 91 8.67 -26.89 -21.05
N LYS A 92 9.45 -26.67 -22.11
CA LYS A 92 10.01 -27.60 -23.08
C LYS A 92 9.14 -28.83 -23.33
N ALA A 93 8.40 -28.77 -24.42
CA ALA A 93 7.93 -29.98 -25.08
C ALA A 93 9.15 -30.86 -25.45
N ASP A 94 9.39 -31.92 -24.73
CA ASP A 94 10.11 -33.07 -25.27
C ASP A 94 9.22 -33.68 -26.37
N HIS A 95 9.79 -34.06 -27.48
CA HIS A 95 9.14 -34.17 -28.78
C HIS A 95 7.90 -35.08 -28.90
N ASP A 96 7.46 -35.77 -27.84
CA ASP A 96 6.40 -36.78 -27.96
C ASP A 96 5.19 -36.66 -27.03
N LEU A 97 5.21 -35.82 -26.01
CA LEU A 97 4.02 -35.58 -25.16
C LEU A 97 4.14 -34.19 -24.52
N ALA A 98 3.33 -33.26 -24.98
CA ALA A 98 3.14 -31.97 -24.30
C ALA A 98 2.44 -32.18 -22.94
N VAL A 99 3.19 -32.58 -21.92
CA VAL A 99 2.71 -32.56 -20.54
C VAL A 99 2.65 -31.10 -20.11
N TYR A 100 1.48 -30.51 -20.22
CA TYR A 100 1.22 -29.17 -19.69
C TYR A 100 1.27 -29.24 -18.15
N ALA A 101 2.43 -29.00 -17.59
CA ALA A 101 2.54 -28.79 -16.16
C ALA A 101 1.77 -27.49 -15.82
N ARG A 102 0.66 -27.61 -15.11
CA ARG A 102 -0.11 -26.46 -14.62
C ARG A 102 0.54 -25.95 -13.34
N LYS A 103 1.13 -24.78 -13.38
CA LYS A 103 1.63 -24.12 -12.16
C LYS A 103 0.45 -23.48 -11.44
N ARG A 104 0.16 -23.94 -10.22
CA ARG A 104 -0.84 -23.35 -9.34
C ARG A 104 -0.26 -22.08 -8.72
N HIS A 105 -0.93 -20.96 -8.93
CA HIS A 105 -0.65 -19.70 -8.26
C HIS A 105 -1.79 -19.40 -7.29
N GLU A 106 -1.44 -19.12 -6.06
CA GLU A 106 -2.37 -18.70 -5.03
C GLU A 106 -2.01 -17.29 -4.60
N ASN A 107 -2.95 -16.36 -4.77
CA ASN A 107 -2.81 -14.96 -4.37
C ASN A 107 -3.69 -14.71 -3.15
N HIS A 108 -3.08 -14.23 -2.08
CA HIS A 108 -3.78 -13.83 -0.85
C HIS A 108 -4.00 -12.32 -0.87
N PHE A 109 -5.18 -11.89 -0.46
CA PHE A 109 -5.55 -10.49 -0.43
C PHE A 109 -6.50 -10.19 0.73
N VAL A 110 -6.63 -8.91 1.06
CA VAL A 110 -7.66 -8.41 1.96
C VAL A 110 -8.78 -7.80 1.13
N ALA A 111 -10.00 -8.25 1.37
CA ALA A 111 -11.21 -7.66 0.81
C ALA A 111 -11.77 -6.63 1.80
N SER A 112 -11.93 -5.39 1.36
CA SER A 112 -12.51 -4.30 2.13
C SER A 112 -13.17 -3.28 1.21
N SER A 113 -14.40 -2.92 1.47
CA SER A 113 -15.12 -1.82 0.81
C SER A 113 -14.84 -0.46 1.47
N SER A 114 -14.19 -0.47 2.62
CA SER A 114 -13.84 0.74 3.36
C SER A 114 -12.45 1.23 2.99
N PRO A 115 -12.22 2.55 2.94
CA PRO A 115 -10.88 3.09 2.78
C PRO A 115 -10.01 2.82 4.01
N VAL A 116 -8.69 2.82 3.81
CA VAL A 116 -7.72 2.97 4.89
C VAL A 116 -7.35 4.44 5.01
N VAL A 117 -7.25 4.92 6.24
CA VAL A 117 -6.88 6.32 6.53
C VAL A 117 -5.65 6.34 7.45
N PHE A 118 -4.58 6.95 6.97
CA PHE A 118 -3.41 7.26 7.79
C PHE A 118 -3.56 8.68 8.31
N ARG A 119 -3.49 8.88 9.64
CA ARG A 119 -3.66 10.17 10.27
C ARG A 119 -2.52 10.51 11.22
N TRP A 120 -1.88 11.64 10.97
CA TRP A 120 -0.88 12.26 11.85
C TRP A 120 -1.50 13.44 12.57
N GLN A 121 -1.80 13.28 13.84
CA GLN A 121 -2.49 14.32 14.63
C GLN A 121 -1.62 15.56 14.90
N ALA A 122 -0.34 15.36 15.14
CA ALA A 122 0.61 16.42 15.51
C ALA A 122 1.44 16.96 14.32
N LEU A 123 1.22 16.43 13.11
CA LEU A 123 1.95 16.85 11.92
C LEU A 123 1.21 17.96 11.19
N SER A 124 1.95 18.97 10.75
CA SER A 124 1.47 20.01 9.85
C SER A 124 2.46 20.21 8.72
N PHE A 125 1.95 20.42 7.54
CA PHE A 125 2.76 20.69 6.35
C PHE A 125 2.72 22.17 5.99
N ASP A 126 3.81 22.65 5.41
CA ASP A 126 3.82 23.92 4.68
C ASP A 126 3.08 23.78 3.33
N SER A 127 3.00 24.87 2.58
CA SER A 127 2.31 24.88 1.30
C SER A 127 3.01 24.01 0.24
N ALA A 128 4.33 23.94 0.25
CA ALA A 128 5.11 23.14 -0.70
C ALA A 128 4.92 21.63 -0.45
N GLN A 129 5.04 21.21 0.80
CA GLN A 129 4.80 19.82 1.22
C GLN A 129 3.35 19.40 0.93
N SER A 130 2.38 20.26 1.22
CA SER A 130 0.96 19.99 0.96
C SER A 130 0.67 19.82 -0.53
N THR A 131 1.24 20.70 -1.36
CA THR A 131 1.09 20.64 -2.82
C THR A 131 1.74 19.38 -3.39
N LEU A 132 2.96 19.07 -2.97
CA LEU A 132 3.68 17.87 -3.41
C LEU A 132 2.92 16.60 -2.98
N LEU A 133 2.44 16.53 -1.74
CA LEU A 133 1.66 15.37 -1.29
C LEU A 133 0.38 15.19 -2.12
N ALA A 134 -0.34 16.27 -2.41
CA ALA A 134 -1.55 16.22 -3.22
C ALA A 134 -1.25 15.72 -4.65
N GLU A 135 -0.16 16.19 -5.26
CA GLU A 135 0.32 15.70 -6.56
C GLU A 135 0.62 14.20 -6.53
N LEU A 136 1.36 13.74 -5.52
CA LEU A 136 1.72 12.34 -5.38
C LEU A 136 0.50 11.45 -5.13
N MET A 137 -0.49 11.92 -4.34
CA MET A 137 -1.75 11.20 -4.14
C MET A 137 -2.53 11.05 -5.44
N LEU A 138 -2.66 12.11 -6.22
CA LEU A 138 -3.34 12.08 -7.53
C LEU A 138 -2.64 11.12 -8.51
N ALA A 139 -1.31 11.03 -8.43
CA ALA A 139 -0.50 10.19 -9.30
C ALA A 139 -0.38 8.73 -8.79
N LEU A 140 -0.79 8.41 -7.56
CA LEU A 140 -0.68 7.09 -6.98
C LEU A 140 -1.71 6.13 -7.60
N GLY A 141 -1.28 5.36 -8.58
CA GLY A 141 -2.19 4.47 -9.32
C GLY A 141 -2.46 3.13 -8.63
N TYR A 142 -1.61 2.71 -7.70
CA TYR A 142 -1.79 1.48 -6.92
C TYR A 142 -1.08 1.59 -5.56
N PHE A 143 -1.61 0.88 -4.57
CA PHE A 143 -1.02 0.78 -3.25
C PHE A 143 -1.06 -0.67 -2.77
N GLY A 144 0.12 -1.28 -2.64
CA GLY A 144 0.31 -2.72 -2.48
C GLY A 144 1.05 -3.31 -3.67
N ARG A 145 0.61 -4.43 -4.19
CA ARG A 145 1.06 -4.97 -5.48
C ARG A 145 0.35 -4.24 -6.62
N ALA A 146 0.84 -4.42 -7.85
CA ALA A 146 0.29 -3.74 -9.03
C ALA A 146 -1.22 -4.01 -9.27
N GLU A 147 -1.72 -5.15 -8.79
CA GLU A 147 -3.14 -5.50 -8.86
C GLU A 147 -4.02 -4.71 -7.88
N SER A 148 -3.42 -4.03 -6.90
CA SER A 148 -4.13 -3.20 -5.91
C SER A 148 -4.31 -1.77 -6.42
N VAL A 149 -5.01 -1.62 -7.53
CA VAL A 149 -5.35 -0.28 -8.07
C VAL A 149 -6.10 0.51 -7.00
N CYS A 150 -5.72 1.76 -6.78
CA CYS A 150 -6.28 2.57 -5.71
C CYS A 150 -6.59 3.99 -6.14
N ASP A 151 -7.52 4.59 -5.40
CA ASP A 151 -7.77 6.03 -5.36
C ASP A 151 -7.20 6.56 -4.05
N ALA A 152 -6.34 7.57 -4.14
CA ALA A 152 -5.70 8.17 -2.98
C ALA A 152 -5.97 9.68 -2.94
N ALA A 153 -6.20 10.20 -1.74
CA ALA A 153 -6.45 11.64 -1.53
C ALA A 153 -5.93 12.10 -0.17
N CYS A 154 -5.62 13.39 -0.09
CA CYS A 154 -5.39 14.08 1.17
C CYS A 154 -6.73 14.59 1.72
N GLY A 155 -6.92 14.54 3.04
CA GLY A 155 -8.09 15.12 3.71
C GLY A 155 -8.78 14.20 4.70
N ASP A 156 -9.67 14.82 5.48
CA ASP A 156 -10.34 14.22 6.64
C ASP A 156 -11.72 13.63 6.31
N GLU A 157 -12.07 13.38 5.07
CA GLU A 157 -13.31 12.68 4.75
C GLU A 157 -13.25 11.24 5.28
N VAL A 158 -13.47 11.12 6.57
CA VAL A 158 -13.47 9.83 7.28
C VAL A 158 -14.89 9.32 7.29
N SER A 159 -15.10 8.16 6.71
CA SER A 159 -16.32 7.38 6.93
C SER A 159 -16.51 7.16 8.45
N ALA A 160 -17.69 7.40 8.98
CA ALA A 160 -17.99 7.42 10.41
C ALA A 160 -17.73 6.10 11.18
N ASN A 161 -17.36 5.02 10.49
CA ASN A 161 -17.31 3.66 11.03
C ASN A 161 -15.93 3.00 10.92
N LEU A 162 -14.83 3.75 11.06
CA LEU A 162 -13.49 3.16 11.09
C LEU A 162 -13.06 2.83 12.51
N GLY A 163 -12.52 1.62 12.70
CA GLY A 163 -11.73 1.29 13.87
C GLY A 163 -10.32 1.90 13.73
N TRP A 164 -9.73 2.38 14.84
CA TRP A 164 -8.41 3.00 14.82
C TRP A 164 -7.36 2.11 15.47
N CYS A 165 -6.28 1.86 14.75
CA CYS A 165 -5.07 1.25 15.26
C CYS A 165 -4.11 2.38 15.64
N GLU A 166 -3.88 2.54 16.94
CA GLU A 166 -2.92 3.52 17.47
C GLU A 166 -1.50 2.95 17.48
N PRO A 167 -0.47 3.79 17.26
CA PRO A 167 0.92 3.35 17.41
C PRO A 167 1.17 2.80 18.80
N CYS A 168 1.64 1.56 18.90
CA CYS A 168 2.09 0.98 20.13
C CYS A 168 3.61 1.04 20.17
N PHE A 169 4.17 1.83 21.06
CA PHE A 169 5.59 1.80 21.36
C PHE A 169 5.81 0.70 22.41
N ASP A 170 6.37 -0.41 21.99
CA ASP A 170 6.80 -1.44 22.91
C ASP A 170 7.90 -0.82 23.81
N SER A 171 7.53 -0.46 25.03
CA SER A 171 8.48 -0.01 26.03
C SER A 171 9.30 -1.24 26.44
N GLY A 172 10.35 -1.53 25.67
CA GLY A 172 11.16 -2.73 25.70
C GLY A 172 11.32 -3.32 27.10
N ARG A 173 10.96 -4.58 27.23
CA ARG A 173 11.39 -5.45 28.32
C ARG A 173 12.73 -6.08 27.96
#